data_33748af338df4eb1edc9a4d002f84aea
#
_entry.id   33748af338df4eb1edc9a4d002f84aea
#
_cell.length_a   1.000
_cell.length_b   1.000
_cell.length_c   1.000
_cell.angle_alpha   90.00
_cell.angle_beta   90.00
_cell.angle_gamma   90.00
#
_symmetry.space_group_name_H-M   'P 1'
#
loop_
_entity.id
_entity.type
_entity.pdbx_description
1 polymer ?
#
loop_
_entity_poly.entity_id
_entity_poly.type
_entity_poly.pdbx_seq_one_letter_code
_entity_poly.pdbx_strand_id
1 'polypeptide(L)'
;DNDAGEATRFARIDNQISDASDGTEDALMFITTMVGGTELSRITLQPTETVFNEESANIDFRVESDSNDKSFFIDGADGIIQMGTSHTNVISVDGRHGIVLNEKTNGFYLGVGQFSANGNASMLLNRDSDDGSIQLFFQDASEIGSISTSGSTVSYNAFSASHWSRLADNSKPTILKGTIIETIDEMCDWYQAEFTVAEEEDGKTINRTAKNSIALPDGKSVGDTITHTFEGKDYTAKIIKEADNKHTKCKISDTADSKRVYGVYAAWDNDDDTVNDMYVTAVGTHVVRINKDVTVSAGDLLSSNGDGTAKVQDDDIIRSKTIGKVLTNIKQETYSDGSYTVPCALYCG
;
A
#
# COMPACT_ATOMS: atom_id res chain seq x y z
N ASP A 1 -28.56 -18.56 43.50
CA ASP A 1 -28.69 -19.89 42.87
C ASP A 1 -28.90 -19.69 41.37
N ASN A 2 -28.47 -20.68 40.58
CA ASN A 2 -28.79 -20.72 39.15
C ASN A 2 -30.27 -21.23 38.97
N ASP A 3 -30.73 -21.36 37.74
CA ASP A 3 -32.06 -21.83 37.41
C ASP A 3 -32.31 -23.29 37.76
N ALA A 4 -31.26 -24.09 38.01
CA ALA A 4 -31.33 -25.44 38.55
C ALA A 4 -31.38 -25.46 40.09
N GLY A 5 -31.30 -24.33 40.75
CA GLY A 5 -31.30 -24.20 42.22
C GLY A 5 -29.95 -24.47 42.86
N GLU A 6 -28.86 -24.51 42.08
CA GLU A 6 -27.54 -24.73 42.59
C GLU A 6 -26.86 -23.41 43.04
N ALA A 7 -26.16 -23.42 44.14
CA ALA A 7 -25.41 -22.27 44.64
C ALA A 7 -24.28 -21.93 43.66
N THR A 8 -24.40 -20.83 42.92
CA THR A 8 -23.43 -20.40 41.91
C THR A 8 -23.00 -18.97 42.20
N ARG A 9 -21.69 -18.71 42.13
CA ARG A 9 -21.12 -17.37 42.25
C ARG A 9 -21.13 -16.72 40.87
N PHE A 10 -21.85 -15.61 40.74
CA PHE A 10 -21.95 -14.87 39.47
C PHE A 10 -20.96 -13.71 39.35
N ALA A 11 -20.49 -13.17 40.46
CA ALA A 11 -19.47 -12.14 40.52
C ALA A 11 -18.79 -12.11 41.90
N ARG A 12 -17.56 -11.59 41.93
CA ARG A 12 -16.84 -11.31 43.18
C ARG A 12 -15.81 -10.16 43.00
N ILE A 13 -15.40 -9.63 44.16
CA ILE A 13 -14.24 -8.76 44.30
C ILE A 13 -13.35 -9.44 45.34
N ASP A 14 -12.14 -9.77 44.95
CA ASP A 14 -11.17 -10.44 45.82
C ASP A 14 -9.90 -9.59 45.98
N ASN A 15 -9.26 -9.72 47.13
CA ASN A 15 -7.92 -9.19 47.35
C ASN A 15 -6.99 -10.34 47.74
N GLN A 16 -5.77 -10.32 47.22
CA GLN A 16 -4.72 -11.28 47.53
C GLN A 16 -3.44 -10.53 47.91
N ILE A 17 -2.82 -10.92 49.01
CA ILE A 17 -1.48 -10.45 49.35
C ILE A 17 -0.49 -11.22 48.47
N SER A 18 0.33 -10.52 47.69
CA SER A 18 1.39 -11.12 46.86
C SER A 18 2.76 -11.03 47.56
N ASP A 19 2.99 -10.00 48.32
CA ASP A 19 4.15 -9.85 49.21
C ASP A 19 3.72 -9.25 50.56
N ALA A 20 4.10 -9.90 51.65
CA ALA A 20 3.83 -9.43 53.02
C ALA A 20 5.10 -8.91 53.73
N SER A 21 6.21 -8.74 53.00
CA SER A 21 7.48 -8.32 53.60
C SER A 21 7.45 -6.83 53.96
N ASP A 22 7.90 -6.54 55.18
CA ASP A 22 7.92 -5.14 55.67
C ASP A 22 8.73 -4.20 54.77
N GLY A 23 8.10 -3.16 54.28
CA GLY A 23 8.67 -2.15 53.35
C GLY A 23 8.60 -2.52 51.85
N THR A 24 8.04 -3.70 51.49
CA THR A 24 7.84 -4.12 50.09
C THR A 24 6.49 -4.79 49.87
N GLU A 25 5.51 -4.47 50.72
CA GLU A 25 4.18 -5.09 50.68
C GLU A 25 3.49 -4.87 49.36
N ASP A 26 3.04 -5.94 48.72
CA ASP A 26 2.28 -5.94 47.48
C ASP A 26 0.96 -6.69 47.59
N ALA A 27 -0.04 -6.25 46.86
CA ALA A 27 -1.34 -6.90 46.78
C ALA A 27 -1.88 -6.93 45.35
N LEU A 28 -2.78 -7.89 45.13
CA LEU A 28 -3.59 -7.97 43.89
C LEU A 28 -5.06 -7.76 44.26
N MET A 29 -5.81 -7.21 43.35
CA MET A 29 -7.27 -7.13 43.43
C MET A 29 -7.89 -7.61 42.13
N PHE A 30 -8.92 -8.46 42.27
CA PHE A 30 -9.64 -9.05 41.14
C PHE A 30 -11.11 -8.63 41.17
N ILE A 31 -11.64 -8.24 40.01
CA ILE A 31 -13.08 -8.08 39.76
C ILE A 31 -13.45 -9.15 38.74
N THR A 32 -14.20 -10.16 39.14
CA THR A 32 -14.55 -11.31 38.33
C THR A 32 -16.05 -11.38 38.08
N THR A 33 -16.44 -11.97 36.95
CA THR A 33 -17.83 -12.30 36.63
C THR A 33 -17.90 -13.66 35.96
N MET A 34 -19.08 -14.30 36.07
CA MET A 34 -19.38 -15.54 35.34
C MET A 34 -19.66 -15.20 33.85
N VAL A 35 -19.01 -15.91 32.94
CA VAL A 35 -19.20 -15.82 31.49
C VAL A 35 -19.27 -17.23 30.93
N GLY A 36 -20.41 -17.63 30.37
CA GLY A 36 -20.59 -18.94 29.76
C GLY A 36 -20.29 -20.11 30.72
N GLY A 37 -20.55 -19.97 32.01
CA GLY A 37 -20.27 -20.99 33.04
C GLY A 37 -18.85 -20.96 33.59
N THR A 38 -18.00 -20.03 33.13
CA THR A 38 -16.60 -19.85 33.62
C THR A 38 -16.46 -18.52 34.34
N GLU A 39 -15.79 -18.51 35.50
CA GLU A 39 -15.45 -17.26 36.19
C GLU A 39 -14.22 -16.64 35.55
N LEU A 40 -14.33 -15.40 35.05
CA LEU A 40 -13.27 -14.68 34.37
C LEU A 40 -12.98 -13.35 35.06
N SER A 41 -11.71 -12.96 35.13
CA SER A 41 -11.28 -11.65 35.65
C SER A 41 -11.55 -10.56 34.62
N ARG A 42 -12.44 -9.65 34.98
CA ARG A 42 -12.76 -8.47 34.18
C ARG A 42 -11.70 -7.38 34.31
N ILE A 43 -11.22 -7.20 35.56
CA ILE A 43 -10.16 -6.27 35.92
C ILE A 43 -9.27 -6.97 36.94
N THR A 44 -7.97 -6.93 36.72
CA THR A 44 -6.94 -7.35 37.66
C THR A 44 -6.05 -6.14 37.97
N LEU A 45 -5.95 -5.74 39.22
CA LEU A 45 -5.01 -4.72 39.68
C LEU A 45 -3.79 -5.43 40.25
N GLN A 46 -2.63 -5.20 39.68
CA GLN A 46 -1.35 -5.77 40.07
C GLN A 46 -0.38 -4.66 40.47
N PRO A 47 0.71 -4.95 41.20
CA PRO A 47 1.66 -3.90 41.64
C PRO A 47 2.24 -3.06 40.50
N THR A 48 2.38 -3.64 39.30
CA THR A 48 3.02 -2.98 38.15
C THR A 48 2.07 -2.62 37.02
N GLU A 49 0.83 -3.16 37.01
CA GLU A 49 -0.12 -2.94 35.91
C GLU A 49 -1.58 -3.12 36.35
N THR A 50 -2.48 -2.60 35.51
CA THR A 50 -3.91 -2.89 35.56
C THR A 50 -4.32 -3.59 34.28
N VAL A 51 -4.80 -4.81 34.39
CA VAL A 51 -5.22 -5.63 33.25
C VAL A 51 -6.72 -5.67 33.15
N PHE A 52 -7.24 -5.42 31.96
CA PHE A 52 -8.62 -5.68 31.57
C PHE A 52 -8.66 -6.93 30.73
N ASN A 53 -9.54 -7.91 31.06
CA ASN A 53 -9.66 -9.17 30.34
C ASN A 53 -8.40 -10.06 30.43
N GLU A 54 -7.96 -10.35 31.66
CA GLU A 54 -6.71 -11.10 31.99
C GLU A 54 -6.59 -12.44 31.24
N GLU A 55 -7.68 -13.19 31.08
CA GLU A 55 -7.69 -14.50 30.45
C GLU A 55 -7.79 -14.44 28.92
N SER A 56 -7.65 -13.26 28.29
CA SER A 56 -7.75 -13.07 26.84
C SER A 56 -9.03 -13.68 26.25
N ALA A 57 -10.13 -13.58 26.98
CA ALA A 57 -11.44 -14.07 26.52
C ALA A 57 -12.01 -13.14 25.44
N ASN A 58 -12.96 -13.65 24.64
CA ASN A 58 -13.71 -12.83 23.69
C ASN A 58 -14.67 -11.88 24.45
N ILE A 59 -14.10 -10.80 25.00
CA ILE A 59 -14.78 -9.78 25.79
C ILE A 59 -14.31 -8.41 25.33
N ASP A 60 -15.24 -7.60 24.88
CA ASP A 60 -14.99 -6.24 24.42
C ASP A 60 -14.67 -5.28 25.59
N PHE A 61 -13.75 -4.35 25.35
CA PHE A 61 -13.58 -3.18 26.19
C PHE A 61 -14.16 -1.95 25.48
N ARG A 62 -15.07 -1.24 26.15
CA ARG A 62 -15.80 -0.13 25.54
C ARG A 62 -15.92 1.05 26.49
N VAL A 63 -15.68 2.26 25.95
CA VAL A 63 -15.99 3.54 26.57
C VAL A 63 -16.98 4.26 25.67
N GLU A 64 -18.12 4.62 26.22
CA GLU A 64 -19.21 5.30 25.50
C GLU A 64 -19.24 6.80 25.84
N SER A 65 -19.79 7.59 24.92
CA SER A 65 -20.28 8.93 25.21
C SER A 65 -21.81 8.92 25.09
N ASP A 66 -22.44 10.06 25.39
CA ASP A 66 -23.88 10.27 25.27
C ASP A 66 -24.44 10.00 23.86
N SER A 67 -23.61 10.17 22.81
CA SER A 67 -24.03 10.04 21.41
C SER A 67 -23.22 9.02 20.60
N ASN A 68 -22.24 8.34 21.20
CA ASN A 68 -21.38 7.38 20.51
C ASN A 68 -21.07 6.20 21.44
N ASP A 69 -21.54 5.03 21.09
CA ASP A 69 -21.35 3.77 21.81
C ASP A 69 -19.94 3.19 21.67
N LYS A 70 -19.12 3.71 20.75
CA LYS A 70 -17.72 3.34 20.52
C LYS A 70 -16.80 4.57 20.49
N SER A 71 -16.86 5.42 21.51
CA SER A 71 -15.92 6.51 21.67
C SER A 71 -14.48 6.01 21.78
N PHE A 72 -14.28 4.90 22.51
CA PHE A 72 -13.10 4.04 22.45
C PHE A 72 -13.54 2.59 22.60
N PHE A 73 -13.10 1.72 21.71
CA PHE A 73 -13.52 0.33 21.66
C PHE A 73 -12.36 -0.58 21.29
N ILE A 74 -12.24 -1.70 21.99
CA ILE A 74 -11.36 -2.81 21.66
C ILE A 74 -12.22 -4.05 21.51
N ASP A 75 -12.23 -4.63 20.31
CA ASP A 75 -12.90 -5.89 20.01
C ASP A 75 -12.11 -7.07 20.58
N GLY A 76 -12.70 -7.80 21.50
CA GLY A 76 -12.04 -8.94 22.17
C GLY A 76 -11.87 -10.16 21.27
N ALA A 77 -12.62 -10.27 20.16
CA ALA A 77 -12.50 -11.37 19.20
C ALA A 77 -11.40 -11.11 18.16
N ASP A 78 -11.32 -9.87 17.70
CA ASP A 78 -10.59 -9.51 16.49
C ASP A 78 -9.38 -8.59 16.74
N GLY A 79 -9.20 -8.09 17.97
CA GLY A 79 -8.13 -7.17 18.34
C GLY A 79 -8.23 -5.79 17.67
N ILE A 80 -9.38 -5.45 17.08
CA ILE A 80 -9.60 -4.17 16.39
C ILE A 80 -9.77 -3.07 17.44
N ILE A 81 -9.03 -1.95 17.27
CA ILE A 81 -9.23 -0.74 18.07
C ILE A 81 -9.98 0.28 17.22
N GLN A 82 -11.10 0.80 17.74
CA GLN A 82 -11.92 1.83 17.09
C GLN A 82 -12.03 3.06 18.00
N MET A 83 -11.95 4.25 17.40
CA MET A 83 -12.14 5.51 18.10
C MET A 83 -13.11 6.41 17.32
N GLY A 84 -14.23 6.74 17.94
CA GLY A 84 -15.25 7.61 17.36
C GLY A 84 -16.02 7.02 16.19
N THR A 85 -15.99 5.70 16.01
CA THR A 85 -16.67 5.01 14.92
C THR A 85 -17.13 3.62 15.33
N SER A 86 -18.27 3.18 14.81
CA SER A 86 -18.75 1.79 14.91
C SER A 86 -18.33 0.92 13.72
N HIS A 87 -17.64 1.50 12.73
CA HIS A 87 -17.27 0.80 11.50
C HIS A 87 -15.83 0.29 11.56
N THR A 88 -15.60 -0.94 11.11
CA THR A 88 -14.27 -1.56 11.00
C THR A 88 -13.47 -1.09 9.78
N ASN A 89 -14.12 -0.35 8.87
CA ASN A 89 -13.50 0.29 7.71
C ASN A 89 -14.08 1.69 7.52
N VAL A 90 -13.28 2.73 7.68
CA VAL A 90 -13.71 4.13 7.58
C VAL A 90 -13.28 4.83 6.28
N ILE A 91 -12.58 4.14 5.38
CA ILE A 91 -12.05 4.74 4.14
C ILE A 91 -12.77 4.30 2.87
N SER A 92 -13.49 3.18 2.88
CA SER A 92 -14.10 2.61 1.67
C SER A 92 -15.55 3.04 1.43
N VAL A 93 -16.20 3.72 2.36
CA VAL A 93 -17.60 4.15 2.26
C VAL A 93 -17.73 5.60 2.70
N ASP A 94 -18.39 6.40 1.88
CA ASP A 94 -18.68 7.80 2.19
C ASP A 94 -19.55 7.95 3.45
N GLY A 95 -19.29 8.97 4.25
CA GLY A 95 -20.01 9.26 5.51
C GLY A 95 -19.49 8.51 6.74
N ARG A 96 -18.44 7.68 6.63
CA ARG A 96 -17.80 7.01 7.77
C ARG A 96 -16.58 7.81 8.22
N HIS A 97 -16.48 8.09 9.52
CA HIS A 97 -15.42 8.89 10.11
C HIS A 97 -14.88 8.20 11.36
N GLY A 98 -13.63 8.49 11.74
CA GLY A 98 -12.98 7.97 12.94
C GLY A 98 -11.59 7.41 12.68
N ILE A 99 -11.08 6.69 13.69
CA ILE A 99 -9.78 6.01 13.65
C ILE A 99 -10.05 4.52 13.85
N VAL A 100 -9.46 3.69 13.01
CA VAL A 100 -9.46 2.23 13.14
C VAL A 100 -8.04 1.72 13.05
N LEU A 101 -7.62 0.95 14.05
CA LEU A 101 -6.39 0.17 14.05
C LEU A 101 -6.79 -1.30 14.00
N ASN A 102 -6.39 -2.01 12.97
CA ASN A 102 -6.86 -3.36 12.71
C ASN A 102 -5.70 -4.35 12.76
N GLU A 103 -5.83 -5.38 13.60
CA GLU A 103 -4.87 -6.49 13.69
C GLU A 103 -5.33 -7.73 12.90
N LYS A 104 -6.62 -7.83 12.54
CA LYS A 104 -7.21 -9.06 12.00
C LYS A 104 -6.84 -9.36 10.56
N THR A 105 -6.48 -10.61 10.34
CA THR A 105 -6.20 -11.28 9.05
C THR A 105 -7.46 -11.63 8.26
N ASN A 106 -8.32 -10.68 7.97
CA ASN A 106 -9.43 -10.89 7.02
C ASN A 106 -9.15 -10.23 5.67
N GLY A 107 -8.04 -10.63 5.05
CA GLY A 107 -7.77 -10.42 3.62
C GLY A 107 -7.43 -9.01 3.16
N PHE A 108 -7.76 -7.93 3.89
CA PHE A 108 -7.63 -6.58 3.33
C PHE A 108 -6.79 -5.55 4.12
N TYR A 109 -6.60 -5.67 5.45
CA TYR A 109 -5.93 -4.60 6.21
C TYR A 109 -5.18 -5.12 7.44
N LEU A 110 -4.05 -5.78 7.25
CA LEU A 110 -3.13 -6.13 8.33
C LEU A 110 -2.32 -4.90 8.76
N GLY A 111 -2.40 -4.53 10.03
CA GLY A 111 -1.53 -3.51 10.62
C GLY A 111 -1.73 -2.09 10.09
N VAL A 112 -2.93 -1.73 9.60
CA VAL A 112 -3.20 -0.43 8.97
C VAL A 112 -3.92 0.52 9.91
N GLY A 113 -3.41 1.75 10.02
CA GLY A 113 -4.14 2.88 10.61
C GLY A 113 -5.03 3.54 9.54
N GLN A 114 -6.35 3.62 9.79
CA GLN A 114 -7.29 4.31 8.94
C GLN A 114 -7.76 5.59 9.62
N PHE A 115 -7.67 6.73 8.92
CA PHE A 115 -8.06 8.04 9.42
C PHE A 115 -9.04 8.67 8.43
N SER A 116 -10.24 9.05 8.89
CA SER A 116 -11.26 9.69 8.06
C SER A 116 -11.91 10.85 8.80
N ALA A 117 -12.08 11.97 8.12
CA ALA A 117 -12.76 13.16 8.63
C ALA A 117 -13.67 13.76 7.56
N ASN A 118 -14.77 14.41 7.99
CA ASN A 118 -15.70 15.13 7.12
C ASN A 118 -15.36 16.63 7.12
N GLY A 119 -15.03 17.18 5.94
CA GLY A 119 -14.83 18.61 5.73
C GLY A 119 -13.55 19.20 6.31
N ASN A 120 -12.64 18.37 6.87
CA ASN A 120 -11.36 18.77 7.43
C ASN A 120 -10.25 17.81 6.99
N ALA A 121 -8.98 18.18 7.28
CA ALA A 121 -7.87 17.26 7.11
C ALA A 121 -8.04 16.04 8.03
N SER A 122 -7.91 14.85 7.48
CA SER A 122 -7.99 13.60 8.24
C SER A 122 -6.76 13.34 9.10
N MET A 123 -5.63 13.96 8.78
CA MET A 123 -4.38 13.89 9.54
C MET A 123 -3.68 15.25 9.52
N LEU A 124 -3.32 15.74 10.70
CA LEU A 124 -2.50 16.93 10.87
C LEU A 124 -1.16 16.51 11.46
N LEU A 125 -0.09 16.79 10.73
CA LEU A 125 1.28 16.50 11.14
C LEU A 125 2.01 17.83 11.36
N ASN A 126 2.63 18.00 12.52
CA ASN A 126 3.41 19.17 12.86
C ASN A 126 4.82 18.77 13.28
N ARG A 127 5.81 19.46 12.74
CA ARG A 127 7.18 19.47 13.25
C ARG A 127 7.43 20.83 13.87
N ASP A 128 7.66 20.86 15.16
CA ASP A 128 7.83 22.09 15.91
C ASP A 128 9.30 22.51 15.98
N SER A 129 9.54 23.82 15.91
CA SER A 129 10.79 24.53 16.18
C SER A 129 11.92 24.43 15.15
N ASP A 130 11.98 23.44 14.27
CA ASP A 130 13.06 23.29 13.28
C ASP A 130 12.61 22.71 11.95
N ASP A 131 13.48 22.80 10.94
CA ASP A 131 13.29 22.18 9.62
C ASP A 131 13.62 20.69 9.64
N GLY A 132 12.97 19.91 8.77
CA GLY A 132 13.25 18.49 8.60
C GLY A 132 12.04 17.66 8.21
N SER A 133 12.17 16.33 8.31
CA SER A 133 11.13 15.40 7.89
C SER A 133 9.92 15.43 8.83
N ILE A 134 8.71 15.51 8.24
CA ILE A 134 7.41 15.38 8.93
C ILE A 134 6.90 13.94 8.81
N GLN A 135 7.15 13.30 7.67
CA GLN A 135 6.77 11.91 7.42
C GLN A 135 7.93 11.20 6.74
N LEU A 136 8.23 10.01 7.20
CA LEU A 136 9.25 9.11 6.64
C LEU A 136 8.59 7.87 6.08
N PHE A 137 9.06 7.43 4.91
CA PHE A 137 8.65 6.17 4.29
C PHE A 137 9.81 5.18 4.36
N PHE A 138 9.53 3.97 4.84
CA PHE A 138 10.51 2.91 5.00
C PHE A 138 10.10 1.66 4.22
N GLN A 139 11.10 0.95 3.73
CA GLN A 139 10.99 -0.42 3.24
C GLN A 139 12.16 -1.22 3.82
N ASP A 140 11.87 -2.38 4.43
CA ASP A 140 12.88 -3.26 5.04
C ASP A 140 13.86 -2.51 5.97
N ALA A 141 13.31 -1.63 6.84
CA ALA A 141 14.04 -0.76 7.76
C ALA A 141 14.95 0.31 7.10
N SER A 142 14.92 0.48 5.78
CA SER A 142 15.64 1.53 5.05
C SER A 142 14.67 2.66 4.69
N GLU A 143 15.09 3.91 4.92
CA GLU A 143 14.32 5.07 4.45
C GLU A 143 14.37 5.13 2.91
N ILE A 144 13.18 5.18 2.29
CA ILE A 144 13.03 5.26 0.82
C ILE A 144 12.47 6.61 0.36
N GLY A 145 12.00 7.44 1.27
CA GLY A 145 11.50 8.76 0.96
C GLY A 145 10.93 9.48 2.17
N SER A 146 10.65 10.76 2.01
CA SER A 146 10.07 11.59 3.08
C SER A 146 9.26 12.76 2.54
N ILE A 147 8.39 13.29 3.41
CA ILE A 147 7.83 14.63 3.28
C ILE A 147 8.52 15.49 4.34
N SER A 148 9.14 16.59 3.93
CA SER A 148 9.90 17.47 4.82
C SER A 148 9.51 18.92 4.65
N THR A 149 9.85 19.74 5.66
CA THR A 149 9.70 21.20 5.62
C THR A 149 11.05 21.88 5.70
N SER A 150 11.15 23.04 5.03
CA SER A 150 12.22 24.00 5.19
C SER A 150 11.64 25.42 5.09
N GLY A 151 11.62 26.16 6.17
CA GLY A 151 10.93 27.42 6.29
C GLY A 151 9.43 27.28 5.96
N SER A 152 8.97 27.93 4.90
CA SER A 152 7.57 27.85 4.42
C SER A 152 7.37 26.87 3.27
N THR A 153 8.36 26.03 2.96
CA THR A 153 8.34 25.10 1.82
C THR A 153 8.14 23.67 2.28
N VAL A 154 7.25 22.94 1.62
CA VAL A 154 7.10 21.49 1.75
C VAL A 154 7.79 20.81 0.58
N SER A 155 8.61 19.83 0.86
CA SER A 155 9.31 19.00 -0.13
C SER A 155 8.87 17.55 -0.02
N TYR A 156 8.66 16.92 -1.19
CA TYR A 156 8.48 15.48 -1.34
C TYR A 156 9.81 14.90 -1.80
N ASN A 157 10.55 14.29 -0.90
CA ASN A 157 11.88 13.79 -1.18
C ASN A 157 11.83 12.41 -1.84
N ALA A 158 12.78 12.16 -2.74
CA ALA A 158 12.82 11.01 -3.63
C ALA A 158 11.63 10.96 -4.61
N PHE A 159 11.12 12.14 -5.04
CA PHE A 159 10.06 12.21 -6.03
C PHE A 159 10.58 11.86 -7.42
N SER A 160 10.00 10.81 -8.01
CA SER A 160 10.07 10.52 -9.43
C SER A 160 8.68 10.18 -9.94
N ALA A 161 8.21 10.85 -11.01
CA ALA A 161 6.94 10.50 -11.62
C ALA A 161 7.15 9.30 -12.53
N SER A 162 6.74 8.13 -12.08
CA SER A 162 6.77 6.89 -12.86
C SER A 162 5.35 6.46 -13.18
N HIS A 163 5.18 5.96 -14.40
CA HIS A 163 3.96 5.30 -14.86
C HIS A 163 4.23 3.81 -14.94
N TRP A 164 3.25 2.98 -14.65
CA TRP A 164 3.36 1.59 -15.04
C TRP A 164 3.00 1.44 -16.52
N SER A 165 3.62 0.47 -17.17
CA SER A 165 3.42 0.16 -18.57
C SER A 165 3.78 -1.31 -18.81
N ARG A 166 3.51 -1.81 -20.01
CA ARG A 166 3.77 -3.20 -20.37
C ARG A 166 4.27 -3.29 -21.80
N LEU A 167 5.20 -4.21 -22.07
CA LEU A 167 5.55 -4.54 -23.44
C LEU A 167 4.34 -5.11 -24.18
N ALA A 168 4.24 -4.83 -25.48
CA ALA A 168 3.10 -5.20 -26.32
C ALA A 168 2.75 -6.70 -26.24
N ASP A 169 3.76 -7.54 -26.14
CA ASP A 169 3.67 -9.00 -26.11
C ASP A 169 3.61 -9.59 -24.69
N ASN A 170 3.51 -8.75 -23.66
CA ASN A 170 3.57 -9.14 -22.25
C ASN A 170 4.83 -9.93 -21.88
N SER A 171 5.92 -9.81 -22.63
CA SER A 171 7.20 -10.43 -22.30
C SER A 171 7.92 -9.71 -21.16
N LYS A 172 8.85 -10.42 -20.49
CA LYS A 172 9.70 -9.87 -19.41
C LYS A 172 11.19 -10.09 -19.72
N PRO A 173 11.73 -9.46 -20.78
CA PRO A 173 13.15 -9.59 -21.09
C PRO A 173 14.00 -8.86 -20.05
N THR A 174 15.30 -9.14 -20.02
CA THR A 174 16.25 -8.33 -19.25
C THR A 174 16.36 -6.94 -19.87
N ILE A 175 15.89 -5.91 -19.17
CA ILE A 175 16.02 -4.49 -19.57
C ILE A 175 16.99 -3.82 -18.60
N LEU A 176 17.98 -3.12 -19.14
CA LEU A 176 18.95 -2.39 -18.35
C LEU A 176 18.35 -1.07 -17.85
N LYS A 177 18.65 -0.70 -16.61
CA LYS A 177 18.14 0.54 -16.00
C LYS A 177 18.51 1.76 -16.84
N GLY A 178 17.56 2.68 -16.98
CA GLY A 178 17.74 3.88 -17.80
C GLY A 178 17.52 3.68 -19.30
N THR A 179 17.15 2.48 -19.76
CA THR A 179 16.78 2.19 -21.16
C THR A 179 15.58 3.03 -21.58
N ILE A 180 15.66 3.61 -22.78
CA ILE A 180 14.63 4.51 -23.34
C ILE A 180 13.40 3.71 -23.74
N ILE A 181 12.22 4.17 -23.32
CA ILE A 181 10.92 3.54 -23.57
C ILE A 181 10.06 4.47 -24.44
N GLU A 182 9.42 3.88 -25.44
CA GLU A 182 8.45 4.53 -26.34
C GLU A 182 7.04 3.97 -26.10
N THR A 183 6.04 4.85 -26.18
CA THR A 183 4.64 4.41 -26.25
C THR A 183 4.33 3.78 -27.58
N ILE A 184 3.39 2.84 -27.58
CA ILE A 184 2.70 2.36 -28.79
C ILE A 184 1.24 2.79 -28.71
N ASP A 185 0.53 2.72 -29.82
CA ASP A 185 -0.88 3.17 -29.90
C ASP A 185 -1.82 2.05 -29.44
N GLU A 186 -1.55 1.51 -28.24
CA GLU A 186 -2.34 0.46 -27.59
C GLU A 186 -2.40 0.73 -26.10
N MET A 187 -3.58 0.56 -25.48
CA MET A 187 -3.76 0.64 -24.05
C MET A 187 -3.38 -0.68 -23.37
N CYS A 188 -2.89 -0.60 -22.14
CA CYS A 188 -2.74 -1.78 -21.30
C CYS A 188 -4.10 -2.41 -21.03
N ASP A 189 -4.14 -3.72 -20.94
CA ASP A 189 -5.34 -4.49 -20.65
C ASP A 189 -4.98 -5.75 -19.86
N TRP A 190 -5.94 -6.31 -19.13
CA TRP A 190 -5.76 -7.55 -18.38
C TRP A 190 -7.04 -8.36 -18.34
N TYR A 191 -6.89 -9.66 -18.04
CA TYR A 191 -8.01 -10.55 -17.82
C TYR A 191 -8.40 -10.57 -16.34
N GLN A 192 -9.69 -10.65 -16.07
CA GLN A 192 -10.23 -10.77 -14.73
C GLN A 192 -11.27 -11.87 -14.66
N ALA A 193 -11.31 -12.53 -13.51
CA ALA A 193 -12.43 -13.35 -13.09
C ALA A 193 -13.47 -12.44 -12.44
N GLU A 194 -14.66 -12.31 -13.02
CA GLU A 194 -15.79 -11.58 -12.46
C GLU A 194 -16.77 -12.58 -11.85
N PHE A 195 -17.07 -12.44 -10.56
CA PHE A 195 -17.93 -13.33 -9.80
C PHE A 195 -18.74 -12.57 -8.75
N THR A 196 -19.75 -13.25 -8.16
CA THR A 196 -20.60 -12.65 -7.13
C THR A 196 -20.24 -13.22 -5.78
N VAL A 197 -19.95 -12.32 -4.82
CA VAL A 197 -19.74 -12.66 -3.40
C VAL A 197 -20.99 -12.27 -2.63
N ALA A 198 -21.51 -13.19 -1.82
CA ALA A 198 -22.57 -12.93 -0.86
C ALA A 198 -21.95 -12.49 0.47
N GLU A 199 -22.29 -11.29 0.92
CA GLU A 199 -21.84 -10.71 2.19
C GLU A 199 -23.04 -10.52 3.11
N GLU A 200 -22.87 -10.75 4.42
CA GLU A 200 -23.88 -10.45 5.42
C GLU A 200 -23.67 -9.02 5.95
N GLU A 201 -24.64 -8.16 5.76
CA GLU A 201 -24.64 -6.79 6.26
C GLU A 201 -25.99 -6.51 6.95
N ASP A 202 -25.96 -6.16 8.25
CA ASP A 202 -27.14 -5.92 9.09
C ASP A 202 -28.18 -7.07 9.07
N GLY A 203 -27.71 -8.32 9.06
CA GLY A 203 -28.57 -9.52 9.00
C GLY A 203 -29.25 -9.73 7.65
N LYS A 204 -28.77 -9.10 6.59
CA LYS A 204 -29.22 -9.30 5.22
C LYS A 204 -28.07 -9.76 4.34
N THR A 205 -28.34 -10.73 3.48
CA THR A 205 -27.38 -11.14 2.46
C THR A 205 -27.37 -10.14 1.32
N ILE A 206 -26.23 -9.51 1.08
CA ILE A 206 -26.00 -8.59 -0.04
C ILE A 206 -25.06 -9.26 -1.04
N ASN A 207 -25.47 -9.31 -2.30
CA ASN A 207 -24.66 -9.83 -3.39
C ASN A 207 -23.85 -8.69 -4.02
N ARG A 208 -22.51 -8.81 -3.99
CA ARG A 208 -21.60 -7.85 -4.62
C ARG A 208 -20.81 -8.52 -5.73
N THR A 209 -20.61 -7.80 -6.84
CA THR A 209 -19.72 -8.24 -7.90
C THR A 209 -18.28 -7.96 -7.48
N ALA A 210 -17.48 -9.01 -7.46
CA ALA A 210 -16.03 -8.95 -7.25
C ALA A 210 -15.30 -9.26 -8.56
N LYS A 211 -14.10 -8.70 -8.70
CA LYS A 211 -13.21 -8.93 -9.83
C LYS A 211 -11.82 -9.22 -9.31
N ASN A 212 -11.14 -10.18 -9.92
CA ASN A 212 -9.77 -10.55 -9.54
C ASN A 212 -8.93 -10.79 -10.79
N SER A 213 -7.70 -10.24 -10.82
CA SER A 213 -6.76 -10.44 -11.93
C SER A 213 -6.43 -11.92 -12.10
N ILE A 214 -6.42 -12.39 -13.34
CA ILE A 214 -6.07 -13.75 -13.70
C ILE A 214 -5.23 -13.77 -14.98
N ALA A 215 -4.35 -14.75 -15.12
CA ALA A 215 -3.84 -15.13 -16.43
C ALA A 215 -4.99 -15.76 -17.23
N LEU A 216 -5.06 -15.52 -18.55
CA LEU A 216 -6.05 -16.20 -19.39
C LEU A 216 -5.77 -17.71 -19.37
N PRO A 217 -6.68 -18.56 -18.85
CA PRO A 217 -6.42 -19.99 -18.80
C PRO A 217 -6.36 -20.61 -20.20
N ASP A 218 -5.53 -21.63 -20.37
CA ASP A 218 -5.35 -22.33 -21.64
C ASP A 218 -6.68 -22.82 -22.24
N GLY A 219 -6.90 -22.53 -23.50
CA GLY A 219 -8.09 -22.91 -24.23
C GLY A 219 -9.36 -22.15 -23.85
N LYS A 220 -9.25 -21.07 -23.06
CA LYS A 220 -10.37 -20.20 -22.67
C LYS A 220 -10.34 -18.89 -23.43
N SER A 221 -11.50 -18.26 -23.49
CA SER A 221 -11.73 -16.95 -24.13
C SER A 221 -12.53 -16.02 -23.22
N VAL A 222 -12.48 -14.73 -23.51
CA VAL A 222 -13.35 -13.74 -22.85
C VAL A 222 -14.82 -14.13 -23.03
N GLY A 223 -15.55 -14.14 -21.94
CA GLY A 223 -16.96 -14.58 -21.86
C GLY A 223 -17.13 -16.01 -21.37
N ASP A 224 -16.08 -16.83 -21.38
CA ASP A 224 -16.12 -18.19 -20.83
C ASP A 224 -16.26 -18.17 -19.31
N THR A 225 -16.80 -19.27 -18.79
CA THR A 225 -16.95 -19.49 -17.36
C THR A 225 -15.81 -20.39 -16.86
N ILE A 226 -15.27 -20.05 -15.69
CA ILE A 226 -14.26 -20.82 -14.97
C ILE A 226 -14.66 -20.99 -13.51
N THR A 227 -14.03 -21.93 -12.82
CA THR A 227 -14.02 -21.93 -11.35
C THR A 227 -12.86 -21.08 -10.89
N HIS A 228 -13.13 -20.10 -10.04
CA HIS A 228 -12.13 -19.20 -9.47
C HIS A 228 -12.19 -19.30 -7.95
N THR A 229 -11.05 -19.60 -7.31
CA THR A 229 -10.96 -19.66 -5.85
C THR A 229 -10.61 -18.28 -5.32
N PHE A 230 -11.45 -17.73 -4.47
CA PHE A 230 -11.24 -16.47 -3.80
C PHE A 230 -11.49 -16.64 -2.29
N GLU A 231 -10.54 -16.24 -1.45
CA GLU A 231 -10.61 -16.40 0.01
C GLU A 231 -10.94 -17.84 0.48
N GLY A 232 -10.39 -18.83 -0.22
CA GLY A 232 -10.59 -20.25 0.11
C GLY A 232 -11.96 -20.82 -0.28
N LYS A 233 -12.77 -20.08 -1.04
CA LYS A 233 -14.06 -20.52 -1.61
C LYS A 233 -14.01 -20.53 -3.13
N ASP A 234 -14.66 -21.50 -3.72
CA ASP A 234 -14.80 -21.60 -5.17
C ASP A 234 -16.06 -20.87 -5.65
N TYR A 235 -15.86 -20.00 -6.65
CA TYR A 235 -16.93 -19.24 -7.30
C TYR A 235 -16.98 -19.60 -8.78
N THR A 236 -18.20 -19.56 -9.33
CA THR A 236 -18.37 -19.55 -10.78
C THR A 236 -18.11 -18.13 -11.26
N ALA A 237 -17.00 -17.93 -12.00
CA ALA A 237 -16.55 -16.65 -12.49
C ALA A 237 -16.62 -16.59 -14.01
N LYS A 238 -16.92 -15.42 -14.56
CA LYS A 238 -16.86 -15.13 -15.99
C LYS A 238 -15.51 -14.46 -16.29
N ILE A 239 -14.83 -14.90 -17.32
CA ILE A 239 -13.63 -14.23 -17.81
C ILE A 239 -14.04 -12.95 -18.52
N ILE A 240 -13.57 -11.82 -18.03
CA ILE A 240 -13.70 -10.51 -18.69
C ILE A 240 -12.33 -9.96 -19.05
N LYS A 241 -12.29 -9.04 -20.02
CA LYS A 241 -11.10 -8.26 -20.34
C LYS A 241 -11.38 -6.81 -20.02
N GLU A 242 -10.52 -6.21 -19.25
CA GLU A 242 -10.63 -4.80 -18.85
C GLU A 242 -9.44 -4.03 -19.44
N ALA A 243 -9.70 -2.90 -20.07
CA ALA A 243 -8.69 -2.01 -20.59
C ALA A 243 -8.45 -0.85 -19.63
N ASP A 244 -7.20 -0.49 -19.46
CA ASP A 244 -6.83 0.73 -18.77
C ASP A 244 -7.22 1.97 -19.61
N ASN A 245 -7.52 3.08 -18.95
CA ASN A 245 -7.88 4.34 -19.59
C ASN A 245 -6.78 5.42 -19.48
N LYS A 246 -5.62 5.08 -18.88
CA LYS A 246 -4.52 6.03 -18.64
C LYS A 246 -3.17 5.49 -19.09
N HIS A 247 -2.93 4.17 -18.97
CA HIS A 247 -1.62 3.57 -19.18
C HIS A 247 -1.58 2.87 -20.55
N THR A 248 -0.59 3.23 -21.35
CA THR A 248 -0.37 2.64 -22.68
C THR A 248 0.63 1.49 -22.59
N LYS A 249 0.52 0.54 -23.50
CA LYS A 249 1.60 -0.40 -23.77
C LYS A 249 2.80 0.33 -24.38
N CYS A 250 3.95 -0.30 -24.28
CA CYS A 250 5.21 0.30 -24.68
C CYS A 250 6.11 -0.68 -25.41
N LYS A 251 7.21 -0.15 -25.92
CA LYS A 251 8.36 -0.90 -26.42
C LYS A 251 9.66 -0.22 -25.98
N ILE A 252 10.76 -0.96 -26.02
CA ILE A 252 12.08 -0.37 -25.99
C ILE A 252 12.25 0.50 -27.24
N SER A 253 12.77 1.72 -27.09
CA SER A 253 12.94 2.63 -28.19
C SER A 253 13.80 2.04 -29.30
N ASP A 254 13.25 1.90 -30.50
CA ASP A 254 13.90 1.38 -31.71
C ASP A 254 14.04 2.43 -32.81
N THR A 255 13.65 3.67 -32.52
CA THR A 255 13.62 4.76 -33.49
C THR A 255 14.45 5.94 -32.97
N ALA A 256 15.46 6.34 -33.73
CA ALA A 256 16.25 7.52 -33.39
C ALA A 256 15.38 8.78 -33.44
N ASP A 257 15.56 9.66 -32.47
CA ASP A 257 14.83 10.92 -32.34
C ASP A 257 13.29 10.72 -32.28
N SER A 258 12.84 9.60 -31.74
CA SER A 258 11.42 9.30 -31.63
C SER A 258 10.67 10.33 -30.79
N LYS A 259 9.54 10.80 -31.29
CA LYS A 259 8.60 11.67 -30.56
C LYS A 259 7.70 10.89 -29.60
N ARG A 260 7.77 9.55 -29.62
CA ARG A 260 6.97 8.67 -28.77
C ARG A 260 7.68 8.29 -27.47
N VAL A 261 8.91 8.78 -27.26
CA VAL A 261 9.61 8.57 -25.98
C VAL A 261 8.79 9.23 -24.88
N TYR A 262 8.50 8.46 -23.82
CA TYR A 262 7.78 8.98 -22.68
C TYR A 262 8.44 8.66 -21.33
N GLY A 263 9.61 8.09 -21.35
CA GLY A 263 10.38 7.85 -20.14
C GLY A 263 11.53 6.87 -20.30
N VAL A 264 12.08 6.48 -19.18
CA VAL A 264 13.14 5.49 -19.08
C VAL A 264 12.73 4.35 -18.15
N TYR A 265 13.15 3.14 -18.49
CA TYR A 265 12.92 1.96 -17.65
C TYR A 265 13.58 2.12 -16.28
N ALA A 266 12.79 1.98 -15.21
CA ALA A 266 13.26 2.01 -13.83
C ALA A 266 13.39 0.61 -13.22
N ALA A 267 12.33 -0.17 -13.26
CA ALA A 267 12.27 -1.53 -12.73
C ALA A 267 11.06 -2.28 -13.26
N TRP A 268 11.05 -3.60 -13.12
CA TRP A 268 9.84 -4.41 -13.26
C TRP A 268 8.95 -4.22 -12.02
N ASP A 269 7.65 -4.17 -12.23
CA ASP A 269 6.66 -4.37 -11.20
C ASP A 269 6.51 -5.88 -10.96
N ASN A 270 6.57 -6.30 -9.70
CA ASN A 270 6.52 -7.71 -9.33
C ASN A 270 5.39 -8.00 -8.33
N ASP A 271 4.38 -7.16 -8.30
CA ASP A 271 3.24 -7.28 -7.38
C ASP A 271 2.15 -8.24 -7.89
N ASP A 272 2.13 -8.53 -9.20
CA ASP A 272 1.15 -9.42 -9.85
C ASP A 272 1.85 -10.36 -10.84
N ASP A 273 1.69 -11.66 -10.64
CA ASP A 273 2.25 -12.70 -11.52
C ASP A 273 1.42 -12.91 -12.81
N THR A 274 0.28 -12.27 -12.96
CA THR A 274 -0.61 -12.45 -14.13
C THR A 274 -0.22 -11.55 -15.30
N VAL A 275 0.51 -10.47 -15.04
CA VAL A 275 0.98 -9.49 -16.02
C VAL A 275 2.42 -9.08 -15.74
N ASN A 276 3.16 -8.74 -16.80
CA ASN A 276 4.55 -8.26 -16.68
C ASN A 276 4.61 -6.75 -16.87
N ASP A 277 4.23 -6.03 -15.81
CA ASP A 277 4.27 -4.57 -15.81
C ASP A 277 5.65 -4.04 -15.41
N MET A 278 5.97 -2.86 -15.88
CA MET A 278 7.20 -2.15 -15.53
C MET A 278 6.94 -0.70 -15.16
N TYR A 279 7.79 -0.14 -14.33
CA TYR A 279 7.83 1.28 -14.04
C TYR A 279 8.67 2.04 -15.07
N VAL A 280 8.07 3.03 -15.71
CA VAL A 280 8.73 3.96 -16.64
C VAL A 280 8.74 5.34 -16.00
N THR A 281 9.95 5.84 -15.69
CA THR A 281 10.10 7.18 -15.09
C THR A 281 10.10 8.23 -16.19
N ALA A 282 9.16 9.15 -16.11
CA ALA A 282 8.95 10.20 -17.11
C ALA A 282 9.46 11.60 -16.69
N VAL A 283 9.36 11.92 -15.40
CA VAL A 283 9.69 13.24 -14.85
C VAL A 283 10.48 13.09 -13.55
N GLY A 284 11.38 14.03 -13.28
CA GLY A 284 12.21 14.05 -12.08
C GLY A 284 13.65 13.66 -12.37
N THR A 285 14.41 13.34 -11.34
CA THR A 285 15.81 12.92 -11.50
C THR A 285 15.92 11.42 -11.60
N HIS A 286 16.50 10.93 -12.68
CA HIS A 286 16.79 9.50 -12.88
C HIS A 286 18.04 9.32 -13.73
N VAL A 287 18.57 8.08 -13.77
CA VAL A 287 19.68 7.75 -14.68
C VAL A 287 19.14 7.46 -16.08
N VAL A 288 19.87 7.90 -17.09
CA VAL A 288 19.58 7.61 -18.51
C VAL A 288 20.75 6.81 -19.09
N ARG A 289 20.40 5.75 -19.82
CA ARG A 289 21.38 4.87 -20.48
C ARG A 289 21.86 5.48 -21.78
N ILE A 290 23.14 5.78 -21.87
CA ILE A 290 23.81 6.43 -22.98
C ILE A 290 24.47 5.37 -23.86
N ASN A 291 24.42 5.56 -25.18
CA ASN A 291 25.12 4.71 -26.14
C ASN A 291 26.66 4.74 -25.87
N LYS A 292 27.32 3.60 -26.06
CA LYS A 292 28.77 3.44 -25.78
C LYS A 292 29.67 4.40 -26.57
N ASP A 293 29.26 4.77 -27.77
CA ASP A 293 30.01 5.61 -28.69
C ASP A 293 29.67 7.13 -28.55
N VAL A 294 28.79 7.47 -27.59
CA VAL A 294 28.37 8.84 -27.32
C VAL A 294 29.05 9.36 -26.06
N THR A 295 29.59 10.58 -26.14
CA THR A 295 30.10 11.31 -24.97
C THR A 295 29.12 12.44 -24.65
N VAL A 296 28.76 12.57 -23.37
CA VAL A 296 27.84 13.60 -22.88
C VAL A 296 28.55 14.57 -21.93
N SER A 297 28.04 15.78 -21.88
CA SER A 297 28.46 16.84 -20.96
C SER A 297 27.30 17.32 -20.11
N ALA A 298 27.55 17.87 -18.93
CA ALA A 298 26.51 18.51 -18.13
C ALA A 298 25.82 19.62 -18.93
N GLY A 299 24.51 19.61 -18.97
CA GLY A 299 23.69 20.54 -19.71
C GLY A 299 23.19 20.02 -21.07
N ASP A 300 23.78 18.96 -21.62
CA ASP A 300 23.31 18.36 -22.87
C ASP A 300 21.88 17.87 -22.77
N LEU A 301 21.07 18.15 -23.78
CA LEU A 301 19.75 17.52 -23.97
C LEU A 301 19.95 16.16 -24.66
N LEU A 302 19.10 15.22 -24.29
CA LEU A 302 19.17 13.84 -24.77
C LEU A 302 17.94 13.50 -25.62
N SER A 303 18.15 12.71 -26.68
CA SER A 303 17.13 12.07 -27.47
C SER A 303 17.43 10.58 -27.67
N SER A 304 16.46 9.78 -28.13
CA SER A 304 16.67 8.36 -28.42
C SER A 304 17.71 8.16 -29.53
N ASN A 305 18.61 7.19 -29.34
CA ASN A 305 19.53 6.72 -30.37
C ASN A 305 18.92 5.66 -31.29
N GLY A 306 17.74 5.11 -30.93
CA GLY A 306 17.04 4.08 -31.70
C GLY A 306 17.44 2.64 -31.38
N ASP A 307 18.12 2.41 -30.25
CA ASP A 307 18.58 1.11 -29.79
C ASP A 307 18.36 0.92 -28.26
N GLY A 308 17.40 1.63 -27.71
CA GLY A 308 17.15 1.68 -26.27
C GLY A 308 18.13 2.53 -25.48
N THR A 309 19.15 3.14 -26.14
CA THR A 309 20.07 4.08 -25.52
C THR A 309 19.77 5.51 -25.94
N ALA A 310 20.32 6.47 -25.24
CA ALA A 310 20.26 7.89 -25.60
C ALA A 310 21.54 8.36 -26.30
N LYS A 311 21.37 9.41 -27.11
CA LYS A 311 22.43 10.24 -27.67
C LYS A 311 22.21 11.70 -27.30
N VAL A 312 23.24 12.55 -27.51
CA VAL A 312 23.08 14.00 -27.40
C VAL A 312 22.11 14.48 -28.50
N GLN A 313 21.12 15.29 -28.14
CA GLN A 313 20.21 15.94 -29.07
C GLN A 313 21.01 16.97 -29.91
N ASP A 314 20.61 17.18 -31.14
CA ASP A 314 21.30 18.04 -32.12
C ASP A 314 21.08 19.53 -31.91
N ASP A 315 20.18 19.92 -31.01
CA ASP A 315 19.91 21.32 -30.63
C ASP A 315 19.67 21.45 -29.11
N ASP A 316 19.61 22.66 -28.58
CA ASP A 316 19.43 23.01 -27.18
C ASP A 316 17.97 23.38 -26.81
N ILE A 317 17.01 23.02 -27.67
CA ILE A 317 15.59 23.32 -27.49
C ILE A 317 14.85 22.08 -27.02
N ILE A 318 14.10 22.19 -25.93
CA ILE A 318 13.23 21.10 -25.47
C ILE A 318 12.14 20.85 -26.51
N ARG A 319 12.06 19.63 -27.02
CA ARG A 319 11.14 19.18 -28.05
C ARG A 319 10.38 17.93 -27.58
N SER A 320 9.39 17.50 -28.33
CA SER A 320 8.67 16.24 -28.08
C SER A 320 9.56 14.98 -28.11
N LYS A 321 10.79 15.07 -28.62
CA LYS A 321 11.79 13.99 -28.63
C LYS A 321 12.78 14.05 -27.47
N THR A 322 12.75 15.13 -26.67
CA THR A 322 13.71 15.35 -25.58
C THR A 322 13.39 14.43 -24.41
N ILE A 323 14.35 13.63 -24.00
CA ILE A 323 14.26 12.72 -22.84
C ILE A 323 14.51 13.50 -21.55
N GLY A 324 15.58 14.29 -21.53
CA GLY A 324 15.98 15.04 -20.35
C GLY A 324 17.29 15.79 -20.58
N LYS A 325 17.78 16.40 -19.50
CA LYS A 325 19.04 17.13 -19.46
C LYS A 325 20.05 16.40 -18.58
N VAL A 326 21.27 16.22 -19.08
CA VAL A 326 22.38 15.67 -18.31
C VAL A 326 22.73 16.61 -17.17
N LEU A 327 22.74 16.09 -15.93
CA LEU A 327 23.14 16.84 -14.74
C LEU A 327 24.65 16.78 -14.50
N THR A 328 25.25 15.61 -14.78
CA THR A 328 26.69 15.39 -14.70
C THR A 328 27.09 14.28 -15.66
N ASN A 329 28.30 14.35 -16.20
CA ASN A 329 28.87 13.29 -17.04
C ASN A 329 29.52 12.16 -16.25
N ILE A 330 29.39 12.14 -14.94
CA ILE A 330 29.90 11.06 -14.08
C ILE A 330 29.09 9.80 -14.34
N LYS A 331 29.76 8.77 -14.90
CA LYS A 331 29.15 7.47 -15.13
C LYS A 331 28.79 6.81 -13.81
N GLN A 332 27.53 6.41 -13.65
CA GLN A 332 27.08 5.69 -12.46
C GLN A 332 27.28 4.18 -12.61
N GLU A 333 26.97 3.65 -13.79
CA GLU A 333 27.12 2.25 -14.12
C GLU A 333 27.57 2.12 -15.57
N THR A 334 28.39 1.09 -15.87
CA THR A 334 28.77 0.71 -17.23
C THR A 334 28.37 -0.74 -17.44
N TYR A 335 27.58 -1.00 -18.47
CA TYR A 335 27.05 -2.32 -18.79
C TYR A 335 28.00 -3.12 -19.70
N SER A 336 27.76 -4.43 -19.79
CA SER A 336 28.61 -5.36 -20.57
C SER A 336 28.65 -5.05 -22.07
N ASP A 337 27.63 -4.38 -22.61
CA ASP A 337 27.58 -3.91 -24.00
C ASP A 337 28.33 -2.60 -24.25
N GLY A 338 28.94 -2.06 -23.21
CA GLY A 338 29.69 -0.80 -23.23
C GLY A 338 28.82 0.45 -23.03
N SER A 339 27.49 0.36 -23.06
CA SER A 339 26.62 1.47 -22.69
C SER A 339 26.78 1.83 -21.22
N TYR A 340 26.45 3.05 -20.85
CA TYR A 340 26.63 3.53 -19.48
C TYR A 340 25.48 4.46 -19.06
N THR A 341 25.31 4.67 -17.76
CA THR A 341 24.28 5.58 -17.24
C THR A 341 24.88 6.86 -16.67
N VAL A 342 24.14 7.96 -16.86
CA VAL A 342 24.43 9.25 -16.22
C VAL A 342 23.17 9.82 -15.58
N PRO A 343 23.29 10.62 -14.49
CA PRO A 343 22.15 11.31 -13.88
C PRO A 343 21.60 12.40 -14.80
N CYS A 344 20.28 12.41 -14.94
CA CYS A 344 19.56 13.37 -15.77
C CYS A 344 18.30 13.91 -15.07
N ALA A 345 17.92 15.13 -15.39
CA ALA A 345 16.58 15.64 -15.15
C ALA A 345 15.71 15.27 -16.35
N LEU A 346 14.67 14.48 -16.13
CA LEU A 346 13.77 13.99 -17.18
C LEU A 346 12.65 15.00 -17.47
N TYR A 347 12.29 15.10 -18.75
CA TYR A 347 11.25 15.99 -19.26
C TYR A 347 10.21 15.26 -20.12
N CYS A 348 10.18 13.93 -20.07
CA CYS A 348 9.23 13.13 -20.83
C CYS A 348 7.85 13.19 -20.14
N GLY A 349 6.99 14.07 -20.56
CA GLY A 349 5.64 14.20 -20.00
C GLY A 349 4.93 15.44 -20.45
#